data_470d4b72222527c61db85b097b0e4edb
#
_entry.id   470d4b72222527c61db85b097b0e4edb
#
_cell.length_a   1.000
_cell.length_b   1.000
_cell.length_c   1.000
_cell.angle_alpha   90.00
_cell.angle_beta   90.00
_cell.angle_gamma   90.00
#
_symmetry.space_group_name_H-M   'P 1'
#
loop_
_entity.id
_entity.type
_entity.pdbx_description
1 polymer ?
#
loop_
_entity_poly.entity_id
_entity_poly.type
_entity_poly.pdbx_seq_one_letter_code
_entity_poly.pdbx_strand_id
1 'polypeptide(L)'
;FELRLPDGAANPYLLQAVIIAAGLDGIRSKADPGKRYDIDMYQHGHTVKGAPKLPLNLLDALREFDKDKSLKAALGEEFSSAYLKLKHQEWNSYASHFTQWERDHTLDI
;
A
#
# COMPACT_ATOMS: atom_id res chain seq x y z
N PHE A 1 -5.92 -16.43 -10.47
CA PHE A 1 -5.86 -16.17 -9.01
C PHE A 1 -6.75 -14.98 -8.65
N GLU A 2 -7.14 -14.88 -7.39
CA GLU A 2 -7.90 -13.75 -6.85
C GLU A 2 -7.04 -13.02 -5.81
N LEU A 3 -6.92 -11.69 -5.95
CA LEU A 3 -6.19 -10.84 -5.03
C LEU A 3 -7.15 -9.78 -4.47
N ARG A 4 -7.44 -9.84 -3.17
CA ARG A 4 -8.37 -8.93 -2.48
C ARG A 4 -7.69 -7.83 -1.65
N LEU A 5 -6.37 -7.67 -1.79
CA LEU A 5 -5.60 -6.65 -1.08
C LEU A 5 -5.73 -5.22 -1.64
N PRO A 6 -5.91 -5.03 -2.97
CA PRO A 6 -5.95 -3.70 -3.54
C PRO A 6 -7.15 -2.88 -3.08
N ASP A 7 -6.93 -1.58 -2.92
CA ASP A 7 -7.99 -0.60 -2.68
C ASP A 7 -8.89 -0.43 -3.91
N GLY A 8 -10.20 -0.25 -3.71
CA GLY A 8 -11.16 -0.02 -4.78
C GLY A 8 -10.93 1.27 -5.56
N ALA A 9 -10.21 2.25 -5.00
CA ALA A 9 -9.80 3.49 -5.66
C ALA A 9 -8.47 3.38 -6.42
N ALA A 10 -7.82 2.22 -6.44
CA ALA A 10 -6.56 2.03 -7.17
C ALA A 10 -6.75 2.24 -8.67
N ASN A 11 -5.79 2.90 -9.31
CA ASN A 11 -5.76 3.01 -10.76
C ASN A 11 -5.63 1.61 -11.40
N PRO A 12 -6.59 1.16 -12.24
CA PRO A 12 -6.62 -0.21 -12.73
C PRO A 12 -5.42 -0.57 -13.62
N TYR A 13 -4.86 0.38 -14.35
CA TYR A 13 -3.69 0.14 -15.20
C TYR A 13 -2.42 -0.02 -14.37
N LEU A 14 -2.20 0.86 -13.40
CA LEU A 14 -1.05 0.78 -12.49
C LEU A 14 -1.15 -0.45 -11.60
N LEU A 15 -2.33 -0.79 -11.13
CA LEU A 15 -2.56 -1.98 -10.31
C LEU A 15 -2.11 -3.25 -11.03
N GLN A 16 -2.51 -3.42 -12.29
CA GLN A 16 -2.11 -4.58 -13.08
C GLN A 16 -0.59 -4.62 -13.29
N ALA A 17 0.02 -3.49 -13.62
CA ALA A 17 1.47 -3.39 -13.79
C ALA A 17 2.23 -3.78 -12.52
N VAL A 18 1.79 -3.28 -11.36
CA VAL A 18 2.40 -3.58 -10.05
C VAL A 18 2.24 -5.05 -9.69
N ILE A 19 1.07 -5.64 -9.89
CA ILE A 19 0.83 -7.07 -9.60
C ILE A 19 1.73 -7.96 -10.47
N ILE A 20 1.86 -7.64 -11.77
CA ILE A 20 2.74 -8.38 -12.66
C ILE A 20 4.20 -8.21 -12.25
N ALA A 21 4.64 -6.99 -11.96
CA ALA A 21 6.02 -6.71 -11.54
C ALA A 21 6.38 -7.47 -10.25
N ALA A 22 5.54 -7.39 -9.23
CA ALA A 22 5.73 -8.09 -7.95
C ALA A 22 5.71 -9.62 -8.13
N GLY A 23 4.79 -10.15 -8.94
CA GLY A 23 4.71 -11.58 -9.24
C GLY A 23 5.96 -12.10 -9.95
N LEU A 24 6.47 -11.36 -10.94
CA LEU A 24 7.72 -11.70 -11.63
C LEU A 24 8.94 -11.62 -10.72
N ASP A 25 8.99 -10.64 -9.83
CA ASP A 25 10.05 -10.52 -8.84
C ASP A 25 10.06 -11.74 -7.89
N GLY A 26 8.89 -12.13 -7.37
CA GLY A 26 8.74 -13.34 -6.55
C GLY A 26 9.20 -14.61 -7.25
N ILE A 27 8.86 -14.78 -8.55
CA ILE A 27 9.31 -15.92 -9.35
C ILE A 27 10.84 -15.92 -9.55
N ARG A 28 11.41 -14.76 -9.91
CA ARG A 28 12.85 -14.61 -10.14
C ARG A 28 13.68 -14.82 -8.89
N SER A 29 13.21 -14.29 -7.78
CA SER A 29 13.85 -14.46 -6.47
C SER A 29 13.59 -15.83 -5.84
N LYS A 30 12.72 -16.66 -6.44
CA LYS A 30 12.26 -17.95 -5.86
C LYS A 30 11.72 -17.74 -4.44
N ALA A 31 10.96 -16.67 -4.24
CA ALA A 31 10.41 -16.33 -2.94
C ALA A 31 9.51 -17.45 -2.41
N ASP A 32 9.73 -17.85 -1.15
CA ASP A 32 8.85 -18.78 -0.47
C ASP A 32 7.55 -18.03 -0.06
N PRO A 33 6.37 -18.47 -0.51
CA PRO A 33 5.10 -17.85 -0.12
C PRO A 33 4.77 -18.03 1.36
N GLY A 34 5.52 -18.86 2.08
CA GLY A 34 5.31 -19.14 3.48
C GLY A 34 4.13 -20.10 3.73
N LYS A 35 3.69 -20.15 4.98
CA LYS A 35 2.61 -21.05 5.41
C LYS A 35 1.27 -20.59 4.84
N ARG A 36 0.54 -21.51 4.22
CA ARG A 36 -0.87 -21.30 3.88
C ARG A 36 -1.74 -21.26 5.13
N TYR A 37 -2.70 -20.34 5.18
CA TYR A 37 -3.67 -20.21 6.25
C TYR A 37 -5.07 -20.52 5.70
N ASP A 38 -5.63 -21.68 6.10
CA ASP A 38 -6.98 -22.13 5.77
C ASP A 38 -7.94 -21.80 6.92
N ILE A 39 -8.03 -20.52 7.25
CA ILE A 39 -8.88 -20.00 8.32
C ILE A 39 -9.71 -18.83 7.83
N ASP A 40 -10.83 -18.56 8.48
CA ASP A 40 -11.57 -17.33 8.28
C ASP A 40 -10.76 -16.14 8.84
N MET A 41 -10.15 -15.37 7.96
CA MET A 41 -9.30 -14.24 8.33
C MET A 41 -10.07 -13.09 8.96
N TYR A 42 -11.38 -12.97 8.71
CA TYR A 42 -12.22 -11.95 9.36
C TYR A 42 -12.41 -12.26 10.84
N GLN A 43 -12.66 -13.52 11.18
CA GLN A 43 -12.89 -13.95 12.56
C GLN A 43 -11.59 -14.26 13.31
N HIS A 44 -10.64 -14.91 12.67
CA HIS A 44 -9.45 -15.49 13.30
C HIS A 44 -8.12 -14.85 12.86
N GLY A 45 -8.14 -13.85 11.98
CA GLY A 45 -6.90 -13.20 11.49
C GLY A 45 -6.04 -12.59 12.60
N HIS A 46 -6.65 -12.15 13.71
CA HIS A 46 -5.94 -11.63 14.88
C HIS A 46 -5.06 -12.69 15.58
N THR A 47 -5.32 -13.97 15.35
CA THR A 47 -4.52 -15.08 15.93
C THR A 47 -3.25 -15.37 15.14
N VAL A 48 -3.13 -14.85 13.91
CA VAL A 48 -1.95 -15.03 13.05
C VAL A 48 -0.83 -14.15 13.55
N LYS A 49 0.19 -14.76 14.16
CA LYS A 49 1.37 -14.05 14.66
C LYS A 49 2.39 -13.84 13.55
N GLY A 50 3.01 -12.66 13.54
CA GLY A 50 4.11 -12.34 12.61
C GLY A 50 3.68 -12.01 11.19
N ALA A 51 2.38 -11.96 10.87
CA ALA A 51 1.91 -11.46 9.59
C ALA A 51 2.20 -9.95 9.46
N PRO A 52 2.83 -9.50 8.35
CA PRO A 52 2.99 -8.08 8.10
C PRO A 52 1.61 -7.42 7.97
N LYS A 53 1.51 -6.19 8.46
CA LYS A 53 0.29 -5.39 8.32
C LYS A 53 0.40 -4.49 7.11
N LEU A 54 -0.71 -4.31 6.42
CA LEU A 54 -0.80 -3.33 5.36
C LEU A 54 -0.67 -1.90 5.92
N PRO A 55 -0.14 -0.95 5.15
CA PRO A 55 -0.15 0.46 5.50
C PRO A 55 -1.58 0.93 5.82
N LEU A 56 -1.73 1.76 6.84
CA LEU A 56 -3.04 2.25 7.29
C LEU A 56 -3.47 3.53 6.58
N ASN A 57 -2.57 4.21 5.91
CA ASN A 57 -2.82 5.48 5.23
C ASN A 57 -1.90 5.63 4.01
N LEU A 58 -2.20 6.65 3.20
CA LEU A 58 -1.44 6.92 1.98
C LEU A 58 0.04 7.20 2.25
N LEU A 59 0.38 7.97 3.30
CA LEU A 59 1.77 8.31 3.60
C LEU A 59 2.61 7.08 3.91
N ASP A 60 2.07 6.15 4.70
CA ASP A 60 2.78 4.92 5.04
C ASP A 60 2.93 4.00 3.82
N ALA A 61 1.91 3.94 2.95
CA ALA A 61 2.01 3.23 1.68
C ALA A 61 3.09 3.82 0.76
N LEU A 62 3.20 5.16 0.68
CA LEU A 62 4.23 5.84 -0.09
C LEU A 62 5.63 5.58 0.46
N ARG A 63 5.79 5.53 1.79
CA ARG A 63 7.06 5.18 2.43
C ARG A 63 7.50 3.76 2.10
N GLU A 64 6.58 2.80 2.06
CA GLU A 64 6.90 1.43 1.67
C GLU A 64 7.25 1.35 0.17
N PHE A 65 6.50 2.03 -0.69
CA PHE A 65 6.83 2.09 -2.12
C PHE A 65 8.20 2.72 -2.38
N ASP A 66 8.54 3.80 -1.67
CA ASP A 66 9.84 4.46 -1.85
C ASP A 66 11.04 3.58 -1.44
N LYS A 67 10.87 2.70 -0.48
CA LYS A 67 11.89 1.71 -0.07
C LYS A 67 12.05 0.56 -1.08
N ASP A 68 11.01 0.25 -1.85
CA ASP A 68 10.99 -0.90 -2.75
C ASP A 68 11.74 -0.59 -4.05
N LYS A 69 13.03 -0.93 -4.06
CA LYS A 69 13.91 -0.74 -5.22
C LYS A 69 13.51 -1.60 -6.42
N SER A 70 13.03 -2.82 -6.17
CA SER A 70 12.64 -3.77 -7.21
C SER A 70 11.43 -3.27 -7.98
N LEU A 71 10.41 -2.82 -7.26
CA LEU A 71 9.20 -2.29 -7.86
C LEU A 71 9.45 -0.96 -8.58
N LYS A 72 10.23 -0.05 -7.99
CA LYS A 72 10.61 1.21 -8.65
C LYS A 72 11.37 0.98 -9.94
N ALA A 73 12.33 0.04 -9.95
CA ALA A 73 13.05 -0.32 -11.17
C ALA A 73 12.14 -0.93 -12.25
N ALA A 74 11.17 -1.76 -11.85
CA ALA A 74 10.22 -2.38 -12.77
C ALA A 74 9.26 -1.37 -13.43
N LEU A 75 8.84 -0.34 -12.68
CA LEU A 75 7.97 0.73 -13.17
C LEU A 75 8.73 1.86 -13.87
N GLY A 76 10.03 1.94 -13.67
CA GLY A 76 10.90 3.02 -14.13
C GLY A 76 11.09 4.14 -13.10
N GLU A 77 12.32 4.59 -12.92
CA GLU A 77 12.69 5.57 -11.89
C GLU A 77 12.01 6.95 -12.12
N GLU A 78 11.90 7.38 -13.37
CA GLU A 78 11.24 8.64 -13.70
C GLU A 78 9.76 8.62 -13.31
N PHE A 79 9.03 7.55 -13.70
CA PHE A 79 7.64 7.37 -13.33
C PHE A 79 7.48 7.28 -11.82
N SER A 80 8.30 6.47 -11.13
CA SER A 80 8.23 6.26 -9.69
C SER A 80 8.44 7.56 -8.92
N SER A 81 9.42 8.37 -9.33
CA SER A 81 9.69 9.68 -8.74
C SER A 81 8.54 10.66 -8.95
N ALA A 82 7.98 10.72 -10.17
CA ALA A 82 6.84 11.57 -10.47
C ALA A 82 5.59 11.15 -9.69
N TYR A 83 5.33 9.86 -9.59
CA TYR A 83 4.21 9.31 -8.84
C TYR A 83 4.32 9.60 -7.34
N LEU A 84 5.49 9.37 -6.74
CA LEU A 84 5.76 9.69 -5.33
C LEU A 84 5.54 11.18 -5.06
N LYS A 85 6.08 12.06 -5.90
CA LYS A 85 5.91 13.51 -5.78
C LYS A 85 4.42 13.90 -5.81
N LEU A 86 3.66 13.38 -6.79
CA LEU A 86 2.23 13.67 -6.94
C LEU A 86 1.44 13.19 -5.71
N LYS A 87 1.69 11.98 -5.25
CA LYS A 87 0.96 11.40 -4.13
C LYS A 87 1.35 11.99 -2.78
N HIS A 88 2.59 12.43 -2.59
CA HIS A 88 2.95 13.24 -1.43
C HIS A 88 2.24 14.60 -1.41
N GLN A 89 2.07 15.24 -2.57
CA GLN A 89 1.30 16.47 -2.66
C GLN A 89 -0.18 16.24 -2.29
N GLU A 90 -0.76 15.14 -2.76
CA GLU A 90 -2.13 14.73 -2.41
C GLU A 90 -2.28 14.51 -0.90
N TRP A 91 -1.34 13.77 -0.29
CA TRP A 91 -1.31 13.57 1.15
C TRP A 91 -1.19 14.88 1.93
N ASN A 92 -0.29 15.78 1.54
CA ASN A 92 -0.11 17.06 2.20
C ASN A 92 -1.37 17.94 2.11
N SER A 93 -2.04 17.92 0.96
CA SER A 93 -3.31 18.62 0.77
C SER A 93 -4.40 18.05 1.69
N TYR A 94 -4.51 16.73 1.78
CA TYR A 94 -5.43 16.06 2.70
C TYR A 94 -5.11 16.38 4.16
N ALA A 95 -3.84 16.26 4.56
CA ALA A 95 -3.38 16.47 5.94
C ALA A 95 -3.52 17.93 6.41
N SER A 96 -3.53 18.88 5.48
CA SER A 96 -3.79 20.31 5.78
C SER A 96 -5.27 20.65 5.86
N HIS A 97 -6.16 19.72 5.50
CA HIS A 97 -7.59 19.94 5.55
C HIS A 97 -8.12 19.75 6.98
N PHE A 98 -8.70 20.81 7.53
CA PHE A 98 -9.27 20.79 8.88
C PHE A 98 -10.68 20.19 8.84
N THR A 99 -10.83 19.00 9.40
CA THR A 99 -12.11 18.27 9.39
C THR A 99 -13.12 18.83 10.37
N GLN A 100 -14.41 18.51 10.17
CA GLN A 100 -15.44 18.91 11.13
C GLN A 100 -15.20 18.26 12.51
N TRP A 101 -14.74 17.00 12.52
CA TRP A 101 -14.41 16.31 13.76
C TRP A 101 -13.32 17.05 14.57
N GLU A 102 -12.25 17.50 13.90
CA GLU A 102 -11.20 18.28 14.55
C GLU A 102 -11.72 19.60 15.09
N ARG A 103 -12.59 20.29 14.35
CA ARG A 103 -13.25 21.51 14.82
C ARG A 103 -14.04 21.29 16.09
N ASP A 104 -14.81 20.20 16.13
CA ASP A 104 -15.70 19.89 17.24
C ASP A 104 -14.94 19.41 18.50
N HIS A 105 -13.69 18.93 18.36
CA HIS A 105 -12.97 18.27 19.44
C HIS A 105 -11.65 18.94 19.84
N THR A 106 -11.13 19.90 19.07
CA THR A 106 -9.82 20.47 19.30
C THR A 106 -9.77 21.99 19.44
N LEU A 107 -10.84 22.71 19.08
CA LEU A 107 -10.84 24.19 19.14
C LEU A 107 -11.20 24.77 20.51
N ASP A 108 -11.82 24.00 21.37
CA ASP A 108 -12.30 24.42 22.69
C ASP A 108 -11.45 23.88 23.84
N ILE A 109 -10.12 23.74 23.61
CA ILE A 109 -9.16 23.31 24.66
C ILE A 109 -8.55 24.54 25.31
#